data_936b1d1f37cf2638c7a0f4b50e51b4e4
#
_entry.id   936b1d1f37cf2638c7a0f4b50e51b4e4
#
_cell.length_a   1.000
_cell.length_b   1.000
_cell.length_c   1.000
_cell.angle_alpha   90.00
_cell.angle_beta   90.00
_cell.angle_gamma   90.00
#
_symmetry.space_group_name_H-M   'P 1'
#
loop_
_entity.id
_entity.type
_entity.pdbx_description
1 polymer ?
#
loop_
_entity_poly.entity_id
_entity_poly.type
_entity_poly.pdbx_seq_one_letter_code
_entity_poly.pdbx_strand_id
1 'polypeptide(L)'
;FVRNPWCTPSTLLGMKVAVPREIKNNEFRVAITPAGVHDLVGHGHEVLIETGAGLGSSIPDDAYVAAGASIAPDAATVWAAAELLLKVKEPIESEYGYFRSDLLLFTYLHLAAEPELTTALTTSGVTAIAYETVQLPNRALPLLAPMSEVAGRLAPIVGANAMLKPNGGPGLLVPGVPGTHNARVVVLGGGVAGTNAVSVAVGLGAEVTVLDTNIQRLRELDALYAGRVHTVASNGFEIERALLTADLVIGSVLVPGAKAPKLVSNDLVSRMKPGSVLVDIAVDQGGCFADTRPTTHADPTFAVHGSLFYCVANMPGAVPNTSTYALTNATMPYVRAIANHGWLDALRADPALALGLNAHAGSIVNAPVAAAHGLKHTELAAILAA
;
A
#
# COMPACT_ATOMS: atom_id res chain seq x y z
N PHE A 1 -5.27 25.98 20.77
CA PHE A 1 -6.36 26.01 19.76
C PHE A 1 -5.76 26.49 18.45
N VAL A 2 -5.32 25.57 17.59
CA VAL A 2 -4.96 25.85 16.19
C VAL A 2 -6.30 25.96 15.44
N ARG A 3 -6.58 27.12 14.84
CA ARG A 3 -7.76 27.28 13.97
C ARG A 3 -7.64 26.30 12.82
N ASN A 4 -8.61 25.41 12.72
CA ASN A 4 -8.75 24.49 11.60
C ASN A 4 -9.06 25.35 10.34
N PRO A 5 -8.21 25.34 9.29
CA PRO A 5 -8.42 26.19 8.11
C PRO A 5 -9.64 25.80 7.27
N TRP A 6 -10.35 24.74 7.63
CA TRP A 6 -11.46 24.12 6.90
C TRP A 6 -12.86 24.63 7.34
N CYS A 7 -12.97 25.73 8.08
CA CYS A 7 -14.26 26.25 8.57
C CYS A 7 -14.72 27.49 7.78
N THR A 8 -15.07 27.29 6.51
CA THR A 8 -15.99 28.20 5.77
C THR A 8 -16.99 27.33 5.01
N PRO A 9 -18.30 27.52 5.19
CA PRO A 9 -19.30 26.78 4.44
C PRO A 9 -19.36 27.35 3.01
N SER A 10 -18.70 26.70 2.05
CA SER A 10 -19.10 26.81 0.66
C SER A 10 -20.24 25.83 0.45
N THR A 11 -21.43 26.32 0.17
CA THR A 11 -22.60 25.50 -0.20
C THR A 11 -22.39 24.92 -1.59
N LEU A 12 -21.56 23.90 -1.72
CA LEU A 12 -21.64 22.98 -2.86
C LEU A 12 -22.83 22.05 -2.59
N LEU A 13 -23.68 21.87 -3.60
CA LEU A 13 -24.67 20.77 -3.65
C LEU A 13 -23.92 19.47 -3.31
N GLY A 14 -24.53 18.62 -2.47
CA GLY A 14 -23.89 17.39 -2.00
C GLY A 14 -23.31 16.57 -3.15
N MET A 15 -22.02 16.19 -3.04
CA MET A 15 -21.34 15.34 -4.04
C MET A 15 -21.82 13.88 -3.92
N LYS A 16 -21.95 13.20 -5.05
CA LYS A 16 -22.23 11.74 -5.10
C LYS A 16 -20.93 10.95 -5.06
N VAL A 17 -20.64 10.40 -3.89
CA VAL A 17 -19.48 9.53 -3.65
C VAL A 17 -19.91 8.09 -3.84
N ALA A 18 -19.25 7.35 -4.70
CA ALA A 18 -19.63 5.98 -5.01
C ALA A 18 -18.45 5.01 -4.83
N VAL A 19 -18.77 3.80 -4.37
CA VAL A 19 -17.79 2.76 -4.02
C VAL A 19 -18.21 1.43 -4.63
N PRO A 20 -17.56 0.99 -5.71
CA PRO A 20 -17.81 -0.32 -6.28
C PRO A 20 -17.13 -1.41 -5.44
N ARG A 21 -17.56 -2.64 -5.63
CA ARG A 21 -16.85 -3.80 -5.13
C ARG A 21 -15.54 -3.99 -5.89
N GLU A 22 -14.47 -4.31 -5.18
CA GLU A 22 -13.21 -4.69 -5.80
C GLU A 22 -13.34 -6.05 -6.51
N ILE A 23 -12.81 -6.11 -7.74
CA ILE A 23 -12.91 -7.29 -8.60
C ILE A 23 -11.55 -7.87 -8.99
N LYS A 24 -10.46 -7.20 -8.59
CA LYS A 24 -9.11 -7.73 -8.80
C LYS A 24 -8.91 -8.99 -7.94
N ASN A 25 -8.22 -9.98 -8.49
CA ASN A 25 -8.04 -11.27 -7.81
C ASN A 25 -7.41 -11.11 -6.41
N ASN A 26 -8.01 -11.76 -5.42
CA ASN A 26 -7.61 -11.67 -4.00
C ASN A 26 -7.67 -10.24 -3.42
N GLU A 27 -8.51 -9.35 -3.96
CA GLU A 27 -8.79 -8.06 -3.36
C GLU A 27 -10.15 -8.10 -2.65
N PHE A 28 -10.11 -8.02 -1.33
CA PHE A 28 -11.26 -8.13 -0.45
C PHE A 28 -11.45 -6.87 0.41
N ARG A 29 -10.60 -5.85 0.22
CA ARG A 29 -10.73 -4.55 0.88
C ARG A 29 -11.85 -3.75 0.24
N VAL A 30 -12.27 -2.67 0.92
CA VAL A 30 -13.22 -1.70 0.41
C VAL A 30 -12.73 -0.27 0.73
N ALA A 31 -13.02 0.68 -0.14
CA ALA A 31 -12.45 2.02 -0.06
C ALA A 31 -13.11 2.94 0.99
N ILE A 32 -14.16 2.49 1.66
CA ILE A 32 -14.84 3.25 2.71
C ILE A 32 -15.35 2.33 3.82
N THR A 33 -15.42 2.84 5.04
CA THR A 33 -16.08 2.19 6.19
C THR A 33 -17.40 2.87 6.52
N PRO A 34 -18.29 2.25 7.33
CA PRO A 34 -19.50 2.92 7.83
C PRO A 34 -19.22 4.26 8.53
N ALA A 35 -18.08 4.37 9.24
CA ALA A 35 -17.67 5.64 9.85
C ALA A 35 -17.40 6.73 8.79
N GLY A 36 -16.75 6.36 7.68
CA GLY A 36 -16.53 7.28 6.56
C GLY A 36 -17.84 7.69 5.87
N VAL A 37 -18.77 6.74 5.70
CA VAL A 37 -20.14 7.03 5.19
C VAL A 37 -20.84 8.02 6.09
N HIS A 38 -20.86 7.76 7.40
CA HIS A 38 -21.51 8.65 8.38
C HIS A 38 -20.90 10.07 8.33
N ASP A 39 -19.59 10.20 8.19
CA ASP A 39 -18.91 11.49 8.08
C ASP A 39 -19.33 12.24 6.79
N LEU A 40 -19.34 11.57 5.63
CA LEU A 40 -19.75 12.18 4.36
C LEU A 40 -21.22 12.60 4.34
N VAL A 41 -22.12 11.71 4.81
CA VAL A 41 -23.55 12.00 4.89
C VAL A 41 -23.82 13.15 5.86
N GLY A 42 -23.08 13.21 6.99
CA GLY A 42 -23.15 14.31 7.94
C GLY A 42 -22.72 15.67 7.34
N HIS A 43 -21.91 15.66 6.27
CA HIS A 43 -21.54 16.85 5.50
C HIS A 43 -22.45 17.13 4.30
N GLY A 44 -23.54 16.36 4.12
CA GLY A 44 -24.54 16.58 3.08
C GLY A 44 -24.24 15.88 1.75
N HIS A 45 -23.28 14.95 1.70
CA HIS A 45 -22.98 14.14 0.50
C HIS A 45 -23.86 12.89 0.42
N GLU A 46 -24.10 12.43 -0.80
CA GLU A 46 -24.75 11.15 -1.05
C GLU A 46 -23.66 10.06 -1.18
N VAL A 47 -23.87 8.93 -0.51
CA VAL A 47 -22.92 7.79 -0.60
C VAL A 47 -23.65 6.57 -1.16
N LEU A 48 -23.10 6.02 -2.26
CA LEU A 48 -23.63 4.85 -2.96
C LEU A 48 -22.60 3.71 -2.91
N ILE A 49 -22.99 2.56 -2.37
CA ILE A 49 -22.12 1.39 -2.22
C ILE A 49 -22.66 0.25 -3.08
N GLU A 50 -21.81 -0.43 -3.85
CA GLU A 50 -22.22 -1.68 -4.51
C GLU A 50 -22.52 -2.77 -3.49
N THR A 51 -23.60 -3.51 -3.70
CA THR A 51 -23.99 -4.62 -2.82
C THR A 51 -22.81 -5.60 -2.64
N GLY A 52 -22.56 -5.96 -1.38
CA GLY A 52 -21.48 -6.87 -1.02
C GLY A 52 -20.08 -6.30 -1.06
N ALA A 53 -19.87 -5.01 -1.39
CA ALA A 53 -18.54 -4.40 -1.49
C ALA A 53 -17.70 -4.53 -0.21
N GLY A 54 -18.33 -4.46 0.96
CA GLY A 54 -17.66 -4.55 2.26
C GLY A 54 -17.52 -5.96 2.82
N LEU A 55 -18.17 -6.98 2.24
CA LEU A 55 -18.24 -8.33 2.83
C LEU A 55 -16.86 -8.95 3.08
N GLY A 56 -15.90 -8.76 2.13
CA GLY A 56 -14.55 -9.25 2.28
C GLY A 56 -13.80 -8.64 3.47
N SER A 57 -14.22 -7.46 3.93
CA SER A 57 -13.69 -6.78 5.12
C SER A 57 -14.57 -6.93 6.36
N SER A 58 -15.52 -7.88 6.33
CA SER A 58 -16.50 -8.15 7.40
C SER A 58 -17.42 -6.95 7.68
N ILE A 59 -17.78 -6.20 6.64
CA ILE A 59 -18.70 -5.07 6.71
C ILE A 59 -19.92 -5.40 5.81
N PRO A 60 -21.06 -5.77 6.37
CA PRO A 60 -22.27 -6.08 5.61
C PRO A 60 -22.97 -4.80 5.11
N ASP A 61 -23.83 -4.95 4.11
CA ASP A 61 -24.55 -3.83 3.48
C ASP A 61 -25.42 -3.05 4.48
N ASP A 62 -26.05 -3.73 5.44
CA ASP A 62 -26.86 -3.12 6.47
C ASP A 62 -26.08 -2.16 7.38
N ALA A 63 -24.79 -2.42 7.61
CA ALA A 63 -23.91 -1.49 8.34
C ALA A 63 -23.69 -0.18 7.56
N TYR A 64 -23.60 -0.23 6.24
CA TYR A 64 -23.54 0.96 5.39
C TYR A 64 -24.88 1.71 5.35
N VAL A 65 -25.98 0.98 5.25
CA VAL A 65 -27.33 1.58 5.28
C VAL A 65 -27.58 2.28 6.62
N ALA A 66 -27.19 1.65 7.74
CA ALA A 66 -27.32 2.25 9.06
C ALA A 66 -26.47 3.53 9.23
N ALA A 67 -25.37 3.64 8.48
CA ALA A 67 -24.51 4.84 8.42
C ALA A 67 -25.05 5.92 7.46
N GLY A 68 -26.08 5.63 6.66
CA GLY A 68 -26.75 6.58 5.77
C GLY A 68 -26.42 6.40 4.28
N ALA A 69 -25.74 5.33 3.87
CA ALA A 69 -25.52 5.03 2.46
C ALA A 69 -26.74 4.38 1.80
N SER A 70 -26.79 4.51 0.47
CA SER A 70 -27.64 3.69 -0.39
C SER A 70 -26.87 2.52 -0.96
N ILE A 71 -27.53 1.38 -1.22
CA ILE A 71 -26.91 0.20 -1.83
C ILE A 71 -27.36 0.09 -3.28
N ALA A 72 -26.39 -0.03 -4.20
CA ALA A 72 -26.61 -0.28 -5.62
C ALA A 72 -26.52 -1.77 -5.93
N PRO A 73 -27.29 -2.27 -6.90
CA PRO A 73 -27.30 -3.70 -7.23
C PRO A 73 -26.04 -4.18 -7.95
N ASP A 74 -25.34 -3.29 -8.64
CA ASP A 74 -24.23 -3.64 -9.53
C ASP A 74 -23.24 -2.49 -9.74
N ALA A 75 -22.08 -2.83 -10.31
CA ALA A 75 -21.00 -1.88 -10.61
C ALA A 75 -21.45 -0.82 -11.63
N ALA A 76 -22.22 -1.18 -12.68
CA ALA A 76 -22.64 -0.24 -13.70
C ALA A 76 -23.43 0.93 -13.10
N THR A 77 -24.34 0.64 -12.17
CA THR A 77 -25.12 1.64 -11.45
C THR A 77 -24.21 2.54 -10.60
N VAL A 78 -23.23 1.96 -9.89
CA VAL A 78 -22.28 2.69 -9.05
C VAL A 78 -21.42 3.63 -9.89
N TRP A 79 -20.80 3.12 -10.94
CA TRP A 79 -19.93 3.90 -11.81
C TRP A 79 -20.70 5.03 -12.52
N ALA A 80 -21.92 4.76 -13.01
CA ALA A 80 -22.73 5.76 -13.68
C ALA A 80 -23.17 6.91 -12.78
N ALA A 81 -23.42 6.64 -11.50
CA ALA A 81 -23.88 7.63 -10.53
C ALA A 81 -22.74 8.47 -9.93
N ALA A 82 -21.51 7.97 -9.97
CA ALA A 82 -20.38 8.57 -9.28
C ALA A 82 -19.98 9.94 -9.84
N GLU A 83 -19.85 10.96 -8.98
CA GLU A 83 -19.05 12.14 -9.25
C GLU A 83 -17.63 11.94 -8.70
N LEU A 84 -17.50 11.33 -7.52
CA LEU A 84 -16.26 10.83 -6.94
C LEU A 84 -16.36 9.32 -6.76
N LEU A 85 -15.53 8.58 -7.46
CA LEU A 85 -15.42 7.14 -7.29
C LEU A 85 -14.21 6.79 -6.42
N LEU A 86 -14.46 6.03 -5.35
CA LEU A 86 -13.42 5.53 -4.47
C LEU A 86 -13.19 4.05 -4.72
N LYS A 87 -11.94 3.68 -4.95
CA LYS A 87 -11.49 2.27 -5.02
C LYS A 87 -10.27 2.07 -4.13
N VAL A 88 -9.93 0.83 -3.89
CA VAL A 88 -8.65 0.46 -3.26
C VAL A 88 -7.61 0.21 -4.33
N LYS A 89 -7.90 -0.67 -5.29
CA LYS A 89 -6.95 -1.03 -6.36
C LYS A 89 -7.29 -0.32 -7.67
N GLU A 90 -6.26 -0.23 -8.51
CA GLU A 90 -6.38 0.27 -9.87
C GLU A 90 -7.51 -0.45 -10.62
N PRO A 91 -8.27 0.28 -11.44
CA PRO A 91 -9.24 -0.33 -12.35
C PRO A 91 -8.58 -1.31 -13.31
N ILE A 92 -9.28 -2.39 -13.64
CA ILE A 92 -8.84 -3.39 -14.61
C ILE A 92 -9.63 -3.25 -15.93
N GLU A 93 -9.21 -3.92 -16.99
CA GLU A 93 -9.74 -3.80 -18.35
C GLU A 93 -11.28 -3.82 -18.42
N SER A 94 -11.94 -4.70 -17.63
CA SER A 94 -13.39 -4.79 -17.59
C SER A 94 -14.10 -3.55 -17.01
N GLU A 95 -13.37 -2.67 -16.33
CA GLU A 95 -13.88 -1.42 -15.74
C GLU A 95 -13.62 -0.19 -16.64
N TYR A 96 -12.74 -0.28 -17.64
CA TYR A 96 -12.37 0.88 -18.48
C TYR A 96 -13.55 1.46 -19.25
N GLY A 97 -14.53 0.62 -19.60
CA GLY A 97 -15.75 1.05 -20.26
C GLY A 97 -16.64 1.99 -19.44
N TYR A 98 -16.42 2.11 -18.15
CA TYR A 98 -17.15 3.03 -17.28
C TYR A 98 -16.51 4.42 -17.18
N PHE A 99 -15.29 4.61 -17.70
CA PHE A 99 -14.60 5.89 -17.60
C PHE A 99 -15.32 6.98 -18.42
N ARG A 100 -15.39 8.17 -17.87
CA ARG A 100 -15.94 9.37 -18.51
C ARG A 100 -15.23 10.63 -18.03
N SER A 101 -15.26 11.69 -18.80
CA SER A 101 -14.46 12.90 -18.57
C SER A 101 -14.90 13.71 -17.33
N ASP A 102 -16.12 13.52 -16.86
CA ASP A 102 -16.68 14.15 -15.66
C ASP A 102 -16.46 13.33 -14.38
N LEU A 103 -15.89 12.14 -14.50
CA LEU A 103 -15.59 11.27 -13.35
C LEU A 103 -14.32 11.69 -12.66
N LEU A 104 -14.37 11.78 -11.32
CA LEU A 104 -13.21 11.86 -10.46
C LEU A 104 -12.93 10.48 -9.85
N LEU A 105 -11.74 9.93 -10.09
CA LEU A 105 -11.28 8.66 -9.55
C LEU A 105 -10.21 8.90 -8.46
N PHE A 106 -10.39 8.33 -7.28
CA PHE A 106 -9.42 8.40 -6.18
C PHE A 106 -9.13 6.99 -5.65
N THR A 107 -7.93 6.48 -5.93
CA THR A 107 -7.54 5.07 -5.71
C THR A 107 -6.02 4.91 -5.81
N TYR A 108 -5.46 3.73 -5.52
CA TYR A 108 -4.16 3.35 -6.05
C TYR A 108 -4.25 3.15 -7.57
N LEU A 109 -3.25 3.63 -8.30
CA LEU A 109 -3.24 3.56 -9.77
C LEU A 109 -2.04 2.80 -10.34
N HIS A 110 -0.87 2.91 -9.72
CA HIS A 110 0.39 2.27 -10.14
C HIS A 110 0.74 2.48 -11.63
N LEU A 111 0.38 3.63 -12.20
CA LEU A 111 0.38 3.90 -13.65
C LEU A 111 1.71 3.63 -14.34
N ALA A 112 2.85 3.84 -13.66
CA ALA A 112 4.16 3.56 -14.25
C ALA A 112 4.36 2.09 -14.67
N ALA A 113 3.58 1.16 -14.08
CA ALA A 113 3.59 -0.27 -14.41
C ALA A 113 2.37 -0.71 -15.24
N GLU A 114 1.39 0.18 -15.48
CA GLU A 114 0.09 -0.12 -16.07
C GLU A 114 -0.15 0.69 -17.36
N PRO A 115 0.46 0.31 -18.50
CA PRO A 115 0.35 1.07 -19.76
C PRO A 115 -1.08 1.09 -20.34
N GLU A 116 -1.83 0.00 -20.18
CA GLU A 116 -3.20 -0.10 -20.67
C GLU A 116 -4.14 0.80 -19.90
N LEU A 117 -4.06 0.81 -18.57
CA LEU A 117 -4.81 1.72 -17.73
C LEU A 117 -4.44 3.18 -18.02
N THR A 118 -3.15 3.48 -18.18
CA THR A 118 -2.68 4.83 -18.52
C THR A 118 -3.31 5.32 -19.83
N THR A 119 -3.39 4.44 -20.84
CA THR A 119 -4.05 4.73 -22.11
C THR A 119 -5.55 4.93 -21.94
N ALA A 120 -6.22 4.08 -21.16
CA ALA A 120 -7.66 4.19 -20.91
C ALA A 120 -8.02 5.50 -20.20
N LEU A 121 -7.25 5.91 -19.18
CA LEU A 121 -7.45 7.17 -18.47
C LEU A 121 -7.26 8.39 -19.38
N THR A 122 -6.21 8.39 -20.21
CA THR A 122 -5.96 9.50 -21.14
C THR A 122 -7.01 9.57 -22.24
N THR A 123 -7.45 8.43 -22.77
CA THR A 123 -8.46 8.39 -23.83
C THR A 123 -9.84 8.87 -23.34
N SER A 124 -10.22 8.51 -22.13
CA SER A 124 -11.52 8.87 -21.55
C SER A 124 -11.58 10.30 -20.98
N GLY A 125 -10.43 10.90 -20.70
CA GLY A 125 -10.36 12.24 -20.10
C GLY A 125 -10.69 12.29 -18.60
N VAL A 126 -10.80 11.14 -17.94
CA VAL A 126 -11.08 11.01 -16.49
C VAL A 126 -10.06 11.83 -15.68
N THR A 127 -10.51 12.40 -14.55
CA THR A 127 -9.62 13.00 -13.55
C THR A 127 -9.24 11.92 -12.54
N ALA A 128 -7.95 11.58 -12.45
CA ALA A 128 -7.48 10.49 -11.61
C ALA A 128 -6.42 10.96 -10.60
N ILE A 129 -6.73 10.79 -9.31
CA ILE A 129 -5.85 11.11 -8.20
C ILE A 129 -5.37 9.79 -7.58
N ALA A 130 -4.05 9.59 -7.53
CA ALA A 130 -3.44 8.37 -7.02
C ALA A 130 -3.08 8.49 -5.54
N TYR A 131 -3.45 7.50 -4.74
CA TYR A 131 -3.08 7.46 -3.32
C TYR A 131 -1.57 7.45 -3.12
N GLU A 132 -0.84 6.67 -3.91
CA GLU A 132 0.60 6.45 -3.75
C GLU A 132 1.48 7.64 -4.14
N THR A 133 0.91 8.65 -4.80
CA THR A 133 1.66 9.85 -5.18
C THR A 133 1.32 11.08 -4.34
N VAL A 134 0.35 10.99 -3.44
CA VAL A 134 0.15 12.01 -2.39
C VAL A 134 1.38 12.03 -1.49
N GLN A 135 2.08 13.18 -1.43
CA GLN A 135 3.36 13.25 -0.76
C GLN A 135 3.50 14.51 0.09
N LEU A 136 3.84 14.31 1.37
CA LEU A 136 4.09 15.39 2.32
C LEU A 136 5.44 16.09 2.04
N PRO A 137 5.66 17.32 2.55
CA PRO A 137 6.92 18.05 2.36
C PRO A 137 8.17 17.31 2.85
N ASN A 138 8.03 16.44 3.85
CA ASN A 138 9.09 15.57 4.34
C ASN A 138 9.27 14.30 3.50
N ARG A 139 8.63 14.23 2.32
CA ARG A 139 8.62 13.11 1.37
C ARG A 139 7.90 11.84 1.85
N ALA A 140 7.21 11.88 2.99
CA ALA A 140 6.37 10.77 3.43
C ALA A 140 5.16 10.61 2.49
N LEU A 141 4.71 9.37 2.31
CA LEU A 141 3.57 8.99 1.48
C LEU A 141 2.42 8.56 2.40
N PRO A 142 1.59 9.51 2.87
CA PRO A 142 0.64 9.25 3.96
C PRO A 142 -0.43 8.22 3.60
N LEU A 143 -0.78 8.07 2.33
CA LEU A 143 -1.79 7.13 1.88
C LEU A 143 -1.22 5.76 1.48
N LEU A 144 0.10 5.66 1.28
CA LEU A 144 0.80 4.39 1.08
C LEU A 144 1.27 3.79 2.41
N ALA A 145 1.60 4.63 3.39
CA ALA A 145 2.11 4.21 4.70
C ALA A 145 1.25 3.13 5.39
N PRO A 146 -0.10 3.22 5.45
CA PRO A 146 -0.92 2.19 6.10
C PRO A 146 -0.72 0.80 5.52
N MET A 147 -0.59 0.68 4.21
CA MET A 147 -0.36 -0.61 3.56
C MET A 147 1.06 -1.13 3.80
N SER A 148 2.04 -0.24 3.87
CA SER A 148 3.40 -0.58 4.27
C SER A 148 3.47 -1.03 5.74
N GLU A 149 2.68 -0.44 6.63
CA GLU A 149 2.56 -0.87 8.03
C GLU A 149 1.95 -2.26 8.15
N VAL A 150 0.85 -2.52 7.43
CA VAL A 150 0.20 -3.83 7.41
C VAL A 150 1.15 -4.90 6.84
N ALA A 151 1.76 -4.64 5.68
CA ALA A 151 2.70 -5.57 5.06
C ALA A 151 3.92 -5.84 5.97
N GLY A 152 4.46 -4.80 6.60
CA GLY A 152 5.57 -4.93 7.55
C GLY A 152 5.21 -5.82 8.73
N ARG A 153 4.05 -5.61 9.35
CA ARG A 153 3.57 -6.44 10.48
C ARG A 153 3.26 -7.88 10.06
N LEU A 154 2.77 -8.07 8.85
CA LEU A 154 2.42 -9.39 8.34
C LEU A 154 3.66 -10.22 7.98
N ALA A 155 4.75 -9.59 7.52
CA ALA A 155 5.95 -10.28 7.05
C ALA A 155 6.58 -11.25 8.07
N PRO A 156 6.80 -10.90 9.36
CA PRO A 156 7.29 -11.85 10.35
C PRO A 156 6.31 -12.99 10.62
N ILE A 157 5.00 -12.73 10.52
CA ILE A 157 3.95 -13.74 10.77
C ILE A 157 3.97 -14.80 9.66
N VAL A 158 3.96 -14.39 8.39
CA VAL A 158 4.02 -15.31 7.25
C VAL A 158 5.38 -16.00 7.17
N GLY A 159 6.47 -15.29 7.53
CA GLY A 159 7.80 -15.85 7.64
C GLY A 159 7.87 -16.95 8.70
N ALA A 160 7.34 -16.69 9.89
CA ALA A 160 7.24 -17.68 10.97
C ALA A 160 6.42 -18.91 10.54
N ASN A 161 5.30 -18.70 9.83
CA ASN A 161 4.50 -19.79 9.29
C ASN A 161 5.26 -20.59 8.23
N ALA A 162 6.00 -19.92 7.34
CA ALA A 162 6.83 -20.59 6.33
C ALA A 162 8.01 -21.37 6.94
N MET A 163 8.48 -21.01 8.14
CA MET A 163 9.53 -21.74 8.86
C MET A 163 9.04 -23.08 9.45
N LEU A 164 7.74 -23.32 9.50
CA LEU A 164 7.18 -24.58 10.00
C LEU A 164 7.48 -25.73 9.02
N LYS A 165 7.78 -26.91 9.54
CA LYS A 165 8.14 -28.09 8.73
C LYS A 165 7.05 -28.52 7.73
N PRO A 166 5.74 -28.51 8.07
CA PRO A 166 4.67 -28.82 7.10
C PRO A 166 4.60 -27.88 5.91
N ASN A 167 5.14 -26.64 6.05
CA ASN A 167 5.14 -25.62 5.01
C ASN A 167 6.47 -25.56 4.21
N GLY A 168 7.31 -26.59 4.32
CA GLY A 168 8.60 -26.69 3.62
C GLY A 168 9.78 -26.05 4.35
N GLY A 169 9.54 -25.40 5.48
CA GLY A 169 10.56 -24.71 6.27
C GLY A 169 11.47 -25.64 7.08
N PRO A 170 12.43 -25.08 7.84
CA PRO A 170 13.41 -25.86 8.62
C PRO A 170 12.80 -26.52 9.86
N GLY A 171 11.57 -26.16 10.25
CA GLY A 171 10.96 -26.62 11.49
C GLY A 171 11.44 -25.83 12.73
N LEU A 172 11.71 -24.55 12.56
CA LEU A 172 12.20 -23.66 13.61
C LEU A 172 11.06 -22.83 14.20
N LEU A 173 10.99 -22.75 15.54
CA LEU A 173 10.06 -21.89 16.28
C LEU A 173 10.74 -20.55 16.57
N VAL A 174 10.12 -19.44 16.14
CA VAL A 174 10.74 -18.12 16.24
C VAL A 174 11.18 -17.74 17.66
N PRO A 175 10.33 -17.86 18.70
CA PRO A 175 10.75 -17.53 20.07
C PRO A 175 11.64 -18.60 20.73
N GLY A 176 11.87 -19.74 20.08
CA GLY A 176 12.50 -20.88 20.76
C GLY A 176 11.69 -21.39 21.97
N VAL A 177 12.34 -22.14 22.83
CA VAL A 177 11.87 -22.55 24.17
C VAL A 177 13.08 -22.58 25.10
N PRO A 178 12.91 -22.62 26.43
CA PRO A 178 14.04 -22.73 27.35
C PRO A 178 15.03 -23.83 26.97
N GLY A 179 16.29 -23.44 26.75
CA GLY A 179 17.36 -24.35 26.32
C GLY A 179 17.60 -24.40 24.80
N THR A 180 16.83 -23.65 24.00
CA THR A 180 17.06 -23.53 22.54
C THR A 180 17.33 -22.09 22.14
N HIS A 181 17.88 -21.88 20.92
CA HIS A 181 18.08 -20.55 20.37
C HIS A 181 16.77 -20.00 19.77
N ASN A 182 16.59 -18.69 19.84
CA ASN A 182 15.56 -17.97 19.12
C ASN A 182 15.97 -17.83 17.64
N ALA A 183 15.01 -17.62 16.75
CA ALA A 183 15.29 -17.37 15.34
C ALA A 183 15.99 -16.02 15.15
N ARG A 184 16.95 -15.99 14.23
CA ARG A 184 17.62 -14.77 13.78
C ARG A 184 16.88 -14.16 12.61
N VAL A 185 16.28 -13.00 12.85
CA VAL A 185 15.51 -12.25 11.86
C VAL A 185 16.33 -11.06 11.38
N VAL A 186 16.57 -10.97 10.09
CA VAL A 186 17.26 -9.85 9.45
C VAL A 186 16.26 -9.05 8.63
N VAL A 187 16.17 -7.73 8.90
CA VAL A 187 15.30 -6.80 8.17
C VAL A 187 16.17 -5.88 7.32
N LEU A 188 16.00 -5.92 6.00
CA LEU A 188 16.68 -5.04 5.05
C LEU A 188 15.79 -3.84 4.76
N GLY A 189 16.20 -2.68 5.26
CA GLY A 189 15.46 -1.41 5.23
C GLY A 189 14.70 -1.12 6.52
N GLY A 190 14.97 0.02 7.15
CA GLY A 190 14.32 0.52 8.38
C GLY A 190 13.20 1.53 8.10
N GLY A 191 12.64 1.58 6.89
CA GLY A 191 11.51 2.43 6.53
C GLY A 191 10.21 2.05 7.24
N VAL A 192 9.06 2.49 6.73
CA VAL A 192 7.74 2.21 7.36
C VAL A 192 7.51 0.70 7.48
N ALA A 193 7.64 -0.06 6.39
CA ALA A 193 7.43 -1.51 6.42
C ALA A 193 8.45 -2.22 7.32
N GLY A 194 9.74 -1.89 7.18
CA GLY A 194 10.79 -2.53 7.97
C GLY A 194 10.67 -2.29 9.46
N THR A 195 10.32 -1.07 9.88
CA THR A 195 10.08 -0.77 11.31
C THR A 195 8.93 -1.59 11.88
N ASN A 196 7.85 -1.75 11.12
CA ASN A 196 6.72 -2.56 11.53
C ASN A 196 7.08 -4.07 11.55
N ALA A 197 7.93 -4.52 10.62
CA ALA A 197 8.48 -5.88 10.66
C ALA A 197 9.36 -6.12 11.89
N VAL A 198 10.26 -5.18 12.21
CA VAL A 198 11.07 -5.23 13.43
C VAL A 198 10.19 -5.31 14.68
N SER A 199 9.13 -4.48 14.75
CA SER A 199 8.21 -4.46 15.90
C SER A 199 7.60 -5.83 16.18
N VAL A 200 7.09 -6.49 15.13
CA VAL A 200 6.46 -7.80 15.27
C VAL A 200 7.49 -8.90 15.53
N ALA A 201 8.65 -8.88 14.85
CA ALA A 201 9.70 -9.86 15.08
C ALA A 201 10.23 -9.81 16.52
N VAL A 202 10.41 -8.60 17.08
CA VAL A 202 10.76 -8.41 18.52
C VAL A 202 9.64 -8.93 19.41
N GLY A 203 8.37 -8.65 19.08
CA GLY A 203 7.20 -9.14 19.82
C GLY A 203 7.09 -10.67 19.81
N LEU A 204 7.55 -11.31 18.73
CA LEU A 204 7.64 -12.78 18.62
C LEU A 204 8.86 -13.35 19.36
N GLY A 205 9.71 -12.54 19.95
CA GLY A 205 10.89 -12.97 20.72
C GLY A 205 12.09 -13.38 19.85
N ALA A 206 12.17 -12.90 18.60
CA ALA A 206 13.32 -13.16 17.72
C ALA A 206 14.58 -12.36 18.15
N GLU A 207 15.76 -12.85 17.72
CA GLU A 207 16.98 -12.03 17.65
C GLU A 207 16.90 -11.18 16.37
N VAL A 208 16.74 -9.85 16.51
CA VAL A 208 16.46 -8.98 15.36
C VAL A 208 17.68 -8.11 15.03
N THR A 209 18.05 -8.13 13.73
CA THR A 209 19.01 -7.18 13.13
C THR A 209 18.32 -6.40 12.04
N VAL A 210 18.43 -5.08 12.06
CA VAL A 210 17.94 -4.20 10.98
C VAL A 210 19.11 -3.49 10.30
N LEU A 211 19.09 -3.51 8.96
CA LEU A 211 20.09 -2.83 8.15
C LEU A 211 19.43 -1.69 7.37
N ASP A 212 20.00 -0.49 7.48
CA ASP A 212 19.58 0.68 6.70
C ASP A 212 20.79 1.53 6.32
N THR A 213 20.72 2.24 5.21
CA THR A 213 21.75 3.21 4.80
C THR A 213 21.63 4.53 5.55
N ASN A 214 20.48 4.85 6.10
CA ASN A 214 20.20 6.08 6.82
C ASN A 214 20.55 5.94 8.32
N ILE A 215 21.70 6.49 8.70
CA ILE A 215 22.19 6.45 10.11
C ILE A 215 21.22 7.13 11.08
N GLN A 216 20.51 8.17 10.67
CA GLN A 216 19.53 8.81 11.53
C GLN A 216 18.36 7.86 11.84
N ARG A 217 17.93 7.10 10.84
CA ARG A 217 16.90 6.07 11.03
C ARG A 217 17.36 4.96 11.97
N LEU A 218 18.60 4.53 11.83
CA LEU A 218 19.18 3.54 12.77
C LEU A 218 19.21 4.06 14.21
N ARG A 219 19.57 5.35 14.45
CA ARG A 219 19.51 5.96 15.78
C ARG A 219 18.10 5.98 16.38
N GLU A 220 17.09 6.27 15.56
CA GLU A 220 15.68 6.23 15.99
C GLU A 220 15.26 4.82 16.43
N LEU A 221 15.63 3.81 15.65
CA LEU A 221 15.34 2.41 15.96
C LEU A 221 16.10 1.92 17.19
N ASP A 222 17.38 2.29 17.34
CA ASP A 222 18.18 1.96 18.52
C ASP A 222 17.56 2.55 19.80
N ALA A 223 17.18 3.83 19.76
CA ALA A 223 16.50 4.49 20.87
C ALA A 223 15.14 3.86 21.19
N LEU A 224 14.36 3.50 20.17
CA LEU A 224 13.03 2.90 20.32
C LEU A 224 13.08 1.52 20.99
N TYR A 225 14.07 0.71 20.62
CA TYR A 225 14.16 -0.68 21.10
C TYR A 225 15.14 -0.89 22.26
N ALA A 226 15.91 0.14 22.64
CA ALA A 226 16.78 0.13 23.82
C ALA A 226 17.68 -1.13 23.89
N GLY A 227 18.39 -1.43 22.81
CA GLY A 227 19.32 -2.56 22.70
C GLY A 227 18.71 -3.93 22.40
N ARG A 228 17.38 -4.03 22.25
CA ARG A 228 16.71 -5.29 21.85
C ARG A 228 16.80 -5.57 20.36
N VAL A 229 17.31 -4.65 19.56
CA VAL A 229 17.49 -4.75 18.13
C VAL A 229 18.89 -4.33 17.77
N HIS A 230 19.60 -5.11 16.99
CA HIS A 230 20.88 -4.73 16.43
C HIS A 230 20.67 -3.85 15.20
N THR A 231 21.20 -2.64 15.23
CA THR A 231 21.15 -1.70 14.11
C THR A 231 22.48 -1.66 13.39
N VAL A 232 22.48 -1.87 12.07
CA VAL A 232 23.70 -1.99 11.26
C VAL A 232 23.61 -1.10 10.02
N ALA A 233 24.67 -0.36 9.72
CA ALA A 233 24.77 0.42 8.50
C ALA A 233 24.86 -0.51 7.29
N SER A 234 23.88 -0.39 6.36
CA SER A 234 23.72 -1.30 5.22
C SER A 234 24.81 -1.07 4.17
N ASN A 235 25.52 -2.13 3.85
CA ASN A 235 26.40 -2.26 2.69
C ASN A 235 26.53 -3.74 2.32
N GLY A 236 27.12 -4.06 1.18
CA GLY A 236 27.19 -5.44 0.67
C GLY A 236 27.85 -6.41 1.66
N PHE A 237 28.92 -5.98 2.34
CA PHE A 237 29.64 -6.82 3.31
C PHE A 237 28.76 -7.14 4.55
N GLU A 238 28.10 -6.14 5.11
CA GLU A 238 27.24 -6.33 6.29
C GLU A 238 25.97 -7.10 5.96
N ILE A 239 25.39 -6.91 4.77
CA ILE A 239 24.27 -7.73 4.28
C ILE A 239 24.70 -9.20 4.22
N GLU A 240 25.82 -9.51 3.55
CA GLU A 240 26.33 -10.87 3.47
C GLU A 240 26.56 -11.48 4.86
N ARG A 241 27.25 -10.77 5.74
CA ARG A 241 27.55 -11.22 7.11
C ARG A 241 26.29 -11.55 7.91
N ALA A 242 25.25 -10.71 7.80
CA ALA A 242 23.99 -10.94 8.50
C ALA A 242 23.21 -12.12 7.93
N LEU A 243 23.15 -12.24 6.59
CA LEU A 243 22.33 -13.25 5.92
C LEU A 243 22.88 -14.66 6.07
N LEU A 244 24.20 -14.85 6.14
CA LEU A 244 24.82 -16.17 6.32
C LEU A 244 24.39 -16.87 7.63
N THR A 245 23.89 -16.11 8.61
CA THR A 245 23.42 -16.65 9.89
C THR A 245 21.92 -16.51 10.10
N ALA A 246 21.20 -15.84 9.18
CA ALA A 246 19.78 -15.58 9.28
C ALA A 246 18.93 -16.84 9.13
N ASP A 247 17.85 -16.92 9.87
CA ASP A 247 16.78 -17.91 9.71
C ASP A 247 15.62 -17.33 8.92
N LEU A 248 15.34 -16.01 9.09
CA LEU A 248 14.34 -15.26 8.36
C LEU A 248 14.93 -13.94 7.88
N VAL A 249 14.76 -13.63 6.60
CA VAL A 249 15.14 -12.33 6.00
C VAL A 249 13.88 -11.64 5.49
N ILE A 250 13.72 -10.36 5.82
CA ILE A 250 12.60 -9.54 5.35
C ILE A 250 13.15 -8.40 4.51
N GLY A 251 12.86 -8.42 3.20
CA GLY A 251 13.18 -7.37 2.26
C GLY A 251 12.08 -6.29 2.27
N SER A 252 12.43 -5.09 2.74
CA SER A 252 11.47 -3.99 2.93
C SER A 252 11.96 -2.65 2.38
N VAL A 253 12.92 -2.67 1.46
CA VAL A 253 13.44 -1.46 0.81
C VAL A 253 12.51 -1.03 -0.31
N LEU A 254 12.02 0.19 -0.19
CA LEU A 254 11.19 0.86 -1.19
C LEU A 254 11.88 2.15 -1.63
N VAL A 255 11.96 2.35 -2.95
CA VAL A 255 12.41 3.61 -3.55
C VAL A 255 11.21 4.23 -4.26
N PRO A 256 10.65 5.36 -3.76
CA PRO A 256 9.49 5.98 -4.40
C PRO A 256 9.75 6.28 -5.88
N GLY A 257 8.85 5.78 -6.75
CA GLY A 257 8.93 6.02 -8.19
C GLY A 257 10.02 5.24 -8.94
N ALA A 258 10.74 4.31 -8.28
CA ALA A 258 11.77 3.49 -8.90
C ALA A 258 11.67 2.01 -8.46
N LYS A 259 12.33 1.13 -9.22
CA LYS A 259 12.44 -0.28 -8.82
C LYS A 259 13.31 -0.42 -7.56
N ALA A 260 12.96 -1.35 -6.70
CA ALA A 260 13.77 -1.70 -5.54
C ALA A 260 15.18 -2.19 -5.98
N PRO A 261 16.25 -1.81 -5.27
CA PRO A 261 17.58 -2.32 -5.57
C PRO A 261 17.68 -3.81 -5.21
N LYS A 262 18.39 -4.58 -6.03
CA LYS A 262 18.70 -5.99 -5.74
C LYS A 262 19.83 -6.06 -4.71
N LEU A 263 19.48 -6.30 -3.45
CA LEU A 263 20.39 -6.31 -2.31
C LEU A 263 20.97 -7.71 -2.05
N VAL A 264 20.25 -8.77 -2.45
CA VAL A 264 20.63 -10.16 -2.20
C VAL A 264 20.75 -10.87 -3.53
N SER A 265 21.96 -11.29 -3.87
CA SER A 265 22.25 -12.03 -5.10
C SER A 265 21.88 -13.53 -4.98
N ASN A 266 21.72 -14.20 -6.12
CA ASN A 266 21.51 -15.64 -6.17
C ASN A 266 22.70 -16.40 -5.53
N ASP A 267 23.94 -15.95 -5.74
CA ASP A 267 25.12 -16.53 -5.10
C ASP A 267 25.03 -16.45 -3.56
N LEU A 268 24.65 -15.29 -3.03
CA LEU A 268 24.49 -15.14 -1.57
C LEU A 268 23.40 -16.08 -1.03
N VAL A 269 22.27 -16.22 -1.72
CA VAL A 269 21.21 -17.17 -1.33
C VAL A 269 21.73 -18.61 -1.29
N SER A 270 22.60 -19.00 -2.25
CA SER A 270 23.17 -20.33 -2.28
C SER A 270 24.06 -20.67 -1.07
N ARG A 271 24.58 -19.66 -0.41
CA ARG A 271 25.46 -19.76 0.78
C ARG A 271 24.76 -19.58 2.11
N MET A 272 23.46 -19.23 2.09
CA MET A 272 22.64 -19.10 3.31
C MET A 272 22.40 -20.46 3.99
N LYS A 273 21.96 -20.42 5.23
CA LYS A 273 21.59 -21.62 5.99
C LYS A 273 20.49 -22.38 5.24
N PRO A 274 20.62 -23.72 5.07
CA PRO A 274 19.53 -24.52 4.52
C PRO A 274 18.24 -24.36 5.33
N GLY A 275 17.13 -24.10 4.65
CA GLY A 275 15.83 -23.85 5.24
C GLY A 275 15.58 -22.39 5.65
N SER A 276 16.52 -21.45 5.42
CA SER A 276 16.25 -20.03 5.64
C SER A 276 15.05 -19.56 4.80
N VAL A 277 14.28 -18.64 5.36
CA VAL A 277 13.09 -18.08 4.72
C VAL A 277 13.35 -16.62 4.32
N LEU A 278 12.99 -16.24 3.11
CA LEU A 278 13.11 -14.87 2.62
C LEU A 278 11.71 -14.34 2.25
N VAL A 279 11.27 -13.28 2.93
CA VAL A 279 10.00 -12.58 2.67
C VAL A 279 10.28 -11.27 1.95
N ASP A 280 9.81 -11.10 0.73
CA ASP A 280 10.00 -9.87 -0.04
C ASP A 280 8.72 -9.01 -0.06
N ILE A 281 8.68 -7.98 0.80
CA ILE A 281 7.56 -7.03 0.84
C ILE A 281 7.54 -6.14 -0.41
N ALA A 282 8.71 -5.92 -1.03
CA ALA A 282 8.87 -5.00 -2.16
C ALA A 282 8.63 -5.66 -3.52
N VAL A 283 8.08 -6.87 -3.57
CA VAL A 283 7.90 -7.66 -4.81
C VAL A 283 7.16 -6.88 -5.90
N ASP A 284 6.11 -6.12 -5.56
CA ASP A 284 5.34 -5.28 -6.49
C ASP A 284 6.18 -4.19 -7.17
N GLN A 285 7.33 -3.85 -6.60
CA GLN A 285 8.28 -2.88 -7.14
C GLN A 285 9.59 -3.53 -7.61
N GLY A 286 9.51 -4.79 -8.02
CA GLY A 286 10.62 -5.56 -8.53
C GLY A 286 11.40 -6.37 -7.49
N GLY A 287 11.15 -6.16 -6.19
CA GLY A 287 11.73 -6.93 -5.10
C GLY A 287 13.19 -6.65 -4.74
N CYS A 288 13.55 -6.94 -3.50
CA CYS A 288 14.90 -6.73 -2.95
C CYS A 288 15.88 -7.86 -3.26
N PHE A 289 15.41 -9.03 -3.67
CA PHE A 289 16.24 -10.19 -3.94
C PHE A 289 16.34 -10.46 -5.44
N ALA A 290 17.47 -10.97 -5.91
CA ALA A 290 17.67 -11.24 -7.34
C ALA A 290 16.63 -12.20 -7.90
N ASP A 291 16.30 -13.24 -7.14
CA ASP A 291 15.41 -14.33 -7.55
C ASP A 291 13.92 -14.06 -7.23
N THR A 292 13.58 -12.88 -6.73
CA THR A 292 12.18 -12.50 -6.46
C THR A 292 11.33 -12.61 -7.72
N ARG A 293 10.21 -13.31 -7.59
CA ARG A 293 9.10 -13.33 -8.56
C ARG A 293 7.77 -13.26 -7.81
N PRO A 294 6.75 -12.58 -8.34
CA PRO A 294 5.44 -12.53 -7.70
C PRO A 294 4.84 -13.93 -7.52
N THR A 295 4.29 -14.16 -6.33
CA THR A 295 3.48 -15.34 -5.98
C THR A 295 2.09 -14.92 -5.55
N THR A 296 1.20 -15.88 -5.28
CA THR A 296 -0.18 -15.63 -4.87
C THR A 296 -0.43 -16.16 -3.46
N HIS A 297 -1.54 -15.76 -2.85
CA HIS A 297 -1.95 -16.31 -1.55
C HIS A 297 -2.27 -17.82 -1.60
N ALA A 298 -2.64 -18.34 -2.77
CA ALA A 298 -2.92 -19.77 -2.95
C ALA A 298 -1.65 -20.63 -3.09
N ASP A 299 -0.57 -20.05 -3.68
CA ASP A 299 0.75 -20.67 -3.81
C ASP A 299 1.80 -19.61 -3.42
N PRO A 300 2.02 -19.42 -2.10
CA PRO A 300 2.74 -18.26 -1.62
C PRO A 300 4.27 -18.38 -1.65
N THR A 301 4.80 -19.59 -1.78
CA THR A 301 6.25 -19.85 -1.61
C THR A 301 6.85 -20.63 -2.77
N PHE A 302 8.15 -20.44 -2.97
CA PHE A 302 8.94 -21.26 -3.88
C PHE A 302 10.37 -21.41 -3.36
N ALA A 303 11.04 -22.49 -3.75
CA ALA A 303 12.41 -22.75 -3.34
C ALA A 303 13.42 -22.10 -4.29
N VAL A 304 14.49 -21.56 -3.72
CA VAL A 304 15.71 -21.11 -4.41
C VAL A 304 16.90 -21.67 -3.65
N HIS A 305 17.68 -22.54 -4.28
CA HIS A 305 18.72 -23.33 -3.61
C HIS A 305 18.15 -24.06 -2.36
N GLY A 306 18.76 -23.83 -1.20
CA GLY A 306 18.30 -24.36 0.09
C GLY A 306 17.32 -23.47 0.85
N SER A 307 16.87 -22.36 0.28
CA SER A 307 16.04 -21.34 0.93
C SER A 307 14.61 -21.34 0.38
N LEU A 308 13.65 -20.87 1.19
CA LEU A 308 12.24 -20.74 0.82
C LEU A 308 11.89 -19.25 0.69
N PHE A 309 11.36 -18.85 -0.46
CA PHE A 309 10.95 -17.49 -0.76
C PHE A 309 9.43 -17.35 -0.60
N TYR A 310 8.99 -16.31 0.10
CA TYR A 310 7.62 -15.84 0.19
C TYR A 310 7.55 -14.46 -0.49
N CYS A 311 6.91 -14.37 -1.65
CA CYS A 311 6.88 -13.18 -2.48
C CYS A 311 5.46 -12.85 -2.95
N VAL A 312 4.48 -12.97 -2.05
CA VAL A 312 3.07 -12.69 -2.38
C VAL A 312 2.90 -11.21 -2.68
N ALA A 313 2.45 -10.92 -3.91
CA ALA A 313 2.00 -9.59 -4.28
C ALA A 313 0.74 -9.21 -3.48
N ASN A 314 0.62 -7.94 -3.10
CA ASN A 314 -0.52 -7.45 -2.33
C ASN A 314 -0.70 -8.14 -0.97
N MET A 315 0.37 -8.31 -0.20
CA MET A 315 0.31 -8.87 1.16
C MET A 315 -0.81 -8.27 2.04
N PRO A 316 -1.10 -6.95 2.02
CA PRO A 316 -2.20 -6.36 2.80
C PRO A 316 -3.58 -6.92 2.45
N GLY A 317 -3.77 -7.46 1.26
CA GLY A 317 -5.02 -8.12 0.83
C GLY A 317 -5.36 -9.37 1.63
N ALA A 318 -4.38 -10.01 2.29
CA ALA A 318 -4.60 -11.17 3.16
C ALA A 318 -5.33 -10.84 4.47
N VAL A 319 -5.32 -9.58 4.89
CA VAL A 319 -5.96 -9.11 6.12
C VAL A 319 -6.88 -7.93 5.81
N PRO A 320 -7.91 -8.13 4.97
CA PRO A 320 -8.69 -7.06 4.37
C PRO A 320 -9.44 -6.23 5.42
N ASN A 321 -9.91 -6.82 6.51
CA ASN A 321 -10.54 -6.08 7.59
C ASN A 321 -9.59 -5.01 8.16
N THR A 322 -8.42 -5.40 8.65
CA THR A 322 -7.42 -4.46 9.18
C THR A 322 -6.99 -3.44 8.12
N SER A 323 -6.74 -3.90 6.90
CA SER A 323 -6.25 -3.05 5.80
C SER A 323 -7.27 -2.01 5.37
N THR A 324 -8.56 -2.35 5.34
CA THR A 324 -9.65 -1.42 5.04
C THR A 324 -9.70 -0.29 6.06
N TYR A 325 -9.74 -0.62 7.35
CA TYR A 325 -9.76 0.43 8.39
C TYR A 325 -8.47 1.28 8.38
N ALA A 326 -7.31 0.65 8.24
CA ALA A 326 -6.04 1.39 8.19
C ALA A 326 -5.98 2.36 6.99
N LEU A 327 -6.40 1.91 5.80
CA LEU A 327 -6.42 2.73 4.60
C LEU A 327 -7.44 3.86 4.71
N THR A 328 -8.68 3.52 5.07
CA THR A 328 -9.78 4.49 5.08
C THR A 328 -9.58 5.58 6.13
N ASN A 329 -9.01 5.26 7.29
CA ASN A 329 -8.63 6.25 8.28
C ASN A 329 -7.62 7.29 7.73
N ALA A 330 -6.74 6.88 6.83
CA ALA A 330 -5.78 7.77 6.19
C ALA A 330 -6.38 8.54 5.01
N THR A 331 -7.25 7.92 4.21
CA THR A 331 -7.82 8.54 3.00
C THR A 331 -8.97 9.49 3.31
N MET A 332 -9.78 9.25 4.36
CA MET A 332 -10.99 10.02 4.66
C MET A 332 -10.79 11.53 4.81
N PRO A 333 -9.71 12.07 5.41
CA PRO A 333 -9.49 13.51 5.43
C PRO A 333 -9.41 14.13 4.03
N TYR A 334 -8.78 13.43 3.08
CA TYR A 334 -8.65 13.86 1.69
C TYR A 334 -9.95 13.66 0.91
N VAL A 335 -10.64 12.54 1.09
CA VAL A 335 -11.97 12.28 0.51
C VAL A 335 -12.95 13.39 0.90
N ARG A 336 -13.00 13.74 2.18
CA ARG A 336 -13.84 14.82 2.70
C ARG A 336 -13.45 16.17 2.13
N ALA A 337 -12.16 16.49 2.01
CA ALA A 337 -11.70 17.73 1.41
C ALA A 337 -12.15 17.84 -0.06
N ILE A 338 -11.98 16.76 -0.82
CA ILE A 338 -12.42 16.68 -2.22
C ILE A 338 -13.94 16.81 -2.32
N ALA A 339 -14.69 16.09 -1.49
CA ALA A 339 -16.15 16.14 -1.53
C ALA A 339 -16.71 17.52 -1.16
N ASN A 340 -16.16 18.15 -0.12
CA ASN A 340 -16.65 19.45 0.38
C ASN A 340 -16.31 20.64 -0.55
N HIS A 341 -15.17 20.59 -1.27
CA HIS A 341 -14.65 21.76 -1.99
C HIS A 341 -14.55 21.54 -3.51
N GLY A 342 -14.79 20.31 -4.00
CA GLY A 342 -14.42 19.88 -5.34
C GLY A 342 -12.92 19.60 -5.44
N TRP A 343 -12.55 18.78 -6.41
CA TRP A 343 -11.17 18.29 -6.53
C TRP A 343 -10.14 19.41 -6.76
N LEU A 344 -10.48 20.41 -7.60
CA LEU A 344 -9.53 21.45 -7.98
C LEU A 344 -9.19 22.36 -6.78
N ASP A 345 -10.18 22.79 -6.02
CA ASP A 345 -9.96 23.66 -4.85
C ASP A 345 -9.33 22.87 -3.69
N ALA A 346 -9.66 21.59 -3.55
CA ALA A 346 -8.98 20.72 -2.59
C ALA A 346 -7.47 20.57 -2.92
N LEU A 347 -7.12 20.43 -4.21
CA LEU A 347 -5.73 20.35 -4.64
C LEU A 347 -5.00 21.69 -4.47
N ARG A 348 -5.65 22.81 -4.74
CA ARG A 348 -5.09 24.15 -4.52
C ARG A 348 -4.79 24.41 -3.05
N ALA A 349 -5.64 23.92 -2.17
CA ALA A 349 -5.51 24.12 -0.74
C ALA A 349 -4.47 23.17 -0.08
N ASP A 350 -4.24 21.99 -0.64
CA ASP A 350 -3.30 21.00 -0.11
C ASP A 350 -2.25 20.59 -1.18
N PRO A 351 -1.03 21.15 -1.08
CA PRO A 351 0.06 20.80 -2.00
C PRO A 351 0.45 19.31 -1.96
N ALA A 352 0.22 18.62 -0.85
CA ALA A 352 0.49 17.19 -0.77
C ALA A 352 -0.52 16.39 -1.59
N LEU A 353 -1.81 16.72 -1.47
CA LEU A 353 -2.88 16.12 -2.28
C LEU A 353 -2.70 16.45 -3.76
N ALA A 354 -2.24 17.66 -4.10
CA ALA A 354 -2.00 18.08 -5.47
C ALA A 354 -1.01 17.16 -6.22
N LEU A 355 0.02 16.67 -5.53
CA LEU A 355 0.96 15.68 -6.09
C LEU A 355 0.28 14.32 -6.39
N GLY A 356 -0.90 14.08 -5.83
CA GLY A 356 -1.74 12.94 -6.14
C GLY A 356 -2.33 12.95 -7.55
N LEU A 357 -2.45 14.11 -8.21
CA LEU A 357 -3.04 14.20 -9.54
C LEU A 357 -2.14 13.52 -10.58
N ASN A 358 -2.62 12.42 -11.17
CA ASN A 358 -1.85 11.63 -12.13
C ASN A 358 -2.33 11.81 -13.57
N ALA A 359 -3.65 11.93 -13.78
CA ALA A 359 -4.24 12.16 -15.10
C ALA A 359 -5.42 13.15 -15.01
N HIS A 360 -5.58 13.99 -16.02
CA HIS A 360 -6.69 14.93 -16.16
C HIS A 360 -6.89 15.34 -17.60
N ALA A 361 -8.15 15.35 -18.05
CA ALA A 361 -8.57 15.83 -19.39
C ALA A 361 -7.69 15.30 -20.54
N GLY A 362 -7.38 14.00 -20.52
CA GLY A 362 -6.58 13.34 -21.56
C GLY A 362 -5.05 13.52 -21.42
N SER A 363 -4.57 14.16 -20.36
CA SER A 363 -3.15 14.41 -20.14
C SER A 363 -2.63 13.67 -18.91
N ILE A 364 -1.38 13.23 -18.95
CA ILE A 364 -0.65 12.74 -17.77
C ILE A 364 0.00 13.94 -17.07
N VAL A 365 -0.21 14.03 -15.76
CA VAL A 365 0.28 15.12 -14.90
C VAL A 365 1.50 14.68 -14.08
N ASN A 366 1.60 13.40 -13.76
CA ASN A 366 2.72 12.85 -13.02
C ASN A 366 3.90 12.60 -13.95
N ALA A 367 4.99 13.36 -13.80
CA ALA A 367 6.17 13.28 -14.67
C ALA A 367 6.86 11.89 -14.68
N PRO A 368 7.04 11.19 -13.54
CA PRO A 368 7.53 9.81 -13.53
C PRO A 368 6.69 8.83 -14.34
N VAL A 369 5.36 8.94 -14.28
CA VAL A 369 4.45 8.12 -15.09
C VAL A 369 4.62 8.42 -16.57
N ALA A 370 4.63 9.70 -16.94
CA ALA A 370 4.84 10.10 -18.33
C ALA A 370 6.18 9.58 -18.88
N ALA A 371 7.25 9.68 -18.10
CA ALA A 371 8.57 9.18 -18.47
C ALA A 371 8.59 7.66 -18.66
N ALA A 372 7.89 6.90 -17.80
CA ALA A 372 7.81 5.44 -17.88
C ALA A 372 7.18 4.95 -19.20
N HIS A 373 6.26 5.73 -19.78
CA HIS A 373 5.54 5.40 -21.01
C HIS A 373 6.00 6.22 -22.24
N GLY A 374 7.01 7.08 -22.10
CA GLY A 374 7.47 7.95 -23.19
C GLY A 374 6.41 8.99 -23.63
N LEU A 375 5.52 9.38 -22.72
CA LEU A 375 4.47 10.36 -22.95
C LEU A 375 4.92 11.77 -22.54
N LYS A 376 4.27 12.77 -23.12
CA LYS A 376 4.39 14.15 -22.64
C LYS A 376 3.54 14.30 -21.35
N HIS A 377 4.05 15.04 -20.37
CA HIS A 377 3.27 15.41 -19.19
C HIS A 377 2.82 16.86 -19.27
N THR A 378 1.72 17.16 -18.57
CA THR A 378 1.23 18.52 -18.36
C THR A 378 1.66 18.96 -16.95
N GLU A 379 2.25 20.14 -16.85
CA GLU A 379 2.69 20.67 -15.56
C GLU A 379 1.49 20.86 -14.61
N LEU A 380 1.60 20.34 -13.40
CA LEU A 380 0.57 20.46 -12.36
C LEU A 380 0.15 21.91 -12.12
N ALA A 381 1.13 22.85 -12.12
CA ALA A 381 0.88 24.27 -11.93
C ALA A 381 -0.05 24.87 -13.00
N ALA A 382 0.01 24.38 -14.24
CA ALA A 382 -0.87 24.84 -15.30
C ALA A 382 -2.33 24.45 -15.07
N ILE A 383 -2.57 23.26 -14.51
CA ILE A 383 -3.92 22.78 -14.16
C ILE A 383 -4.46 23.53 -12.96
N LEU A 384 -3.64 23.75 -11.93
CA LEU A 384 -4.06 24.46 -10.73
C LEU A 384 -4.32 25.95 -10.97
N ALA A 385 -3.77 26.54 -12.04
CA ALA A 385 -3.99 27.93 -12.42
C ALA A 385 -5.26 28.17 -13.28
N ALA A 386 -5.80 27.10 -13.88
CA ALA A 386 -7.01 27.17 -14.71
C ALA A 386 -8.28 27.29 -13.85
#